data_032000be8e21808b1193763ef1fa406c
#
_entry.id   032000be8e21808b1193763ef1fa406c
#
_cell.length_a   1.000
_cell.length_b   1.000
_cell.length_c   1.000
_cell.angle_alpha   90.00
_cell.angle_beta   90.00
_cell.angle_gamma   90.00
#
_symmetry.space_group_name_H-M   'P 1'
#
loop_
_entity.id
_entity.type
_entity.pdbx_description
1 polymer ?
#
loop_
_entity_poly.entity_id
_entity_poly.type
_entity_poly.pdbx_seq_one_letter_code
_entity_poly.pdbx_strand_id
1 'polypeptide(L)'
;MADKKLNRRSFLITTSVAGIGATVIPSWACAGTTKVTGIGGEDFSYTQQPLPYAYNALEPVIDAMTMEIHYSKHASAYAKNLADAVKAENVDTNKVSLTALMKNINKYSAKMRNNGGGHYNHEFFWKSMKAPSDANAPGNKLSQLLIRDFGSVDAFKNQFADAAKNRFGSGWAWLVKSNEGKLIIGSTPNQDNPLMNISDLKGAPLLGLDVWEHAYYLKYQNRRADYITAWWKVVNWDSVEARLGN
;
A
#
# COMPACT_ATOMS: atom_id res chain seq x y z
N MET A 1 -39.34 53.25 -34.53
CA MET A 1 -38.94 53.33 -35.92
C MET A 1 -37.68 52.52 -36.14
N ALA A 2 -37.85 51.53 -36.98
CA ALA A 2 -36.89 50.84 -37.86
C ALA A 2 -35.66 50.19 -37.27
N ASP A 3 -35.76 48.96 -37.17
CA ASP A 3 -34.98 47.84 -37.74
C ASP A 3 -33.78 48.20 -38.60
N LYS A 4 -32.67 47.50 -38.36
CA LYS A 4 -31.89 46.87 -39.41
C LYS A 4 -31.02 45.71 -38.91
N LYS A 5 -31.44 44.52 -39.35
CA LYS A 5 -30.64 43.31 -39.53
C LYS A 5 -29.53 43.56 -40.56
N LEU A 6 -28.36 42.90 -40.38
CA LEU A 6 -27.41 42.51 -41.43
C LEU A 6 -26.49 41.45 -40.83
N ASN A 7 -26.55 40.28 -41.22
CA ASN A 7 -26.34 39.42 -42.37
C ASN A 7 -24.86 39.12 -42.65
N ARG A 8 -24.67 37.79 -42.71
CA ARG A 8 -23.43 37.06 -42.99
C ARG A 8 -22.89 37.35 -44.38
N ARG A 9 -21.59 37.15 -44.53
CA ARG A 9 -20.83 36.68 -45.69
C ARG A 9 -19.77 37.62 -46.23
N SER A 10 -18.63 36.96 -46.44
CA SER A 10 -17.60 37.11 -47.45
C SER A 10 -16.57 38.22 -47.19
N PHE A 11 -15.28 38.02 -47.33
CA PHE A 11 -14.54 37.41 -48.45
C PHE A 11 -13.08 37.20 -48.12
N LEU A 12 -12.52 36.17 -48.70
CA LEU A 12 -11.10 35.87 -48.84
C LEU A 12 -10.37 36.95 -49.62
N ILE A 13 -9.08 37.13 -49.38
CA ILE A 13 -7.99 37.07 -50.40
C ILE A 13 -6.63 37.33 -49.71
N THR A 14 -5.79 36.35 -49.74
CA THR A 14 -4.35 36.19 -49.98
C THR A 14 -3.44 37.42 -49.90
N THR A 15 -2.38 37.30 -49.10
CA THR A 15 -0.99 37.50 -49.60
C THR A 15 0.02 36.82 -48.66
N SER A 16 0.91 36.05 -49.24
CA SER A 16 2.01 35.31 -48.63
C SER A 16 3.14 36.25 -48.24
N VAL A 17 3.62 36.14 -46.98
CA VAL A 17 5.01 36.49 -46.65
C VAL A 17 5.53 35.44 -45.67
N ALA A 18 6.63 34.82 -46.01
CA ALA A 18 7.35 33.86 -45.21
C ALA A 18 7.90 34.51 -43.94
N GLY A 19 7.53 33.99 -42.82
CA GLY A 19 8.12 34.34 -41.53
C GLY A 19 8.28 33.06 -40.70
N ILE A 20 9.52 32.68 -40.44
CA ILE A 20 9.88 31.59 -39.56
C ILE A 20 9.42 31.96 -38.14
N GLY A 21 8.29 31.44 -37.75
CA GLY A 21 7.76 31.62 -36.40
C GLY A 21 7.88 30.29 -35.66
N ALA A 22 8.78 30.20 -34.70
CA ALA A 22 8.87 29.08 -33.79
C ALA A 22 7.54 28.93 -33.04
N THR A 23 6.82 27.85 -33.32
CA THR A 23 5.65 27.43 -32.51
C THR A 23 6.13 26.98 -31.15
N VAL A 24 5.99 27.83 -30.15
CA VAL A 24 6.08 27.43 -28.74
C VAL A 24 4.83 26.61 -28.43
N ILE A 25 4.95 25.31 -28.46
CA ILE A 25 3.96 24.40 -27.90
C ILE A 25 4.10 24.53 -26.39
N PRO A 26 3.07 24.89 -25.60
CA PRO A 26 3.13 24.77 -24.16
C PRO A 26 3.10 23.28 -23.85
N SER A 27 4.26 22.70 -23.58
CA SER A 27 4.36 21.37 -22.96
C SER A 27 3.80 21.47 -21.56
N TRP A 28 2.58 21.08 -21.40
CA TRP A 28 2.05 20.67 -20.11
C TRP A 28 2.71 19.32 -19.78
N ALA A 29 3.97 19.39 -19.41
CA ALA A 29 4.62 18.30 -18.74
C ALA A 29 3.93 18.18 -17.38
N CYS A 30 3.04 17.19 -17.24
CA CYS A 30 2.78 16.60 -15.96
C CYS A 30 4.13 16.09 -15.45
N ALA A 31 4.80 16.91 -14.67
CA ALA A 31 5.92 16.47 -13.87
C ALA A 31 5.36 15.55 -12.80
N GLY A 32 5.11 14.29 -13.18
CA GLY A 32 5.07 13.21 -12.25
C GLY A 32 6.44 13.16 -11.58
N THR A 33 6.54 13.73 -10.39
CA THR A 33 7.70 13.52 -9.53
C THR A 33 7.73 12.02 -9.20
N THR A 34 8.45 11.26 -10.00
CA THR A 34 8.95 9.95 -9.59
C THR A 34 9.86 10.21 -8.40
N LYS A 35 9.30 10.12 -7.20
CA LYS A 35 10.12 10.00 -5.99
C LYS A 35 10.97 8.76 -6.20
N VAL A 36 12.26 8.95 -6.39
CA VAL A 36 13.26 7.89 -6.28
C VAL A 36 13.09 7.31 -4.88
N THR A 37 12.48 6.15 -4.80
CA THR A 37 12.36 5.40 -3.55
C THR A 37 13.72 4.83 -3.23
N GLY A 38 14.50 5.57 -2.46
CA GLY A 38 15.61 4.97 -1.71
C GLY A 38 15.05 3.82 -0.86
N ILE A 39 15.90 2.88 -0.47
CA ILE A 39 15.62 1.70 0.38
C ILE A 39 14.75 2.11 1.58
N GLY A 40 13.44 2.04 1.46
CA GLY A 40 12.56 2.56 2.50
C GLY A 40 11.09 2.48 2.20
N GLY A 41 10.49 1.30 2.10
CA GLY A 41 9.05 1.10 2.11
C GLY A 41 8.23 1.97 1.12
N GLU A 42 7.09 1.50 0.73
CA GLU A 42 6.10 2.29 0.00
C GLU A 42 5.56 3.40 0.93
N ASP A 43 5.48 4.64 0.43
CA ASP A 43 4.93 5.74 1.21
C ASP A 43 3.45 5.94 0.89
N PHE A 44 2.66 6.26 1.91
CA PHE A 44 1.21 6.44 1.79
C PHE A 44 0.80 7.83 2.24
N SER A 45 -0.37 8.27 1.76
CA SER A 45 -1.02 9.47 2.27
C SER A 45 -1.43 9.29 3.73
N TYR A 46 -1.58 10.39 4.47
CA TYR A 46 -2.17 10.40 5.82
C TYR A 46 -3.70 10.18 5.81
N THR A 47 -4.32 10.16 4.64
CA THR A 47 -5.76 9.92 4.47
C THR A 47 -6.00 8.55 3.86
N GLN A 48 -7.04 7.86 4.33
CA GLN A 48 -7.45 6.57 3.79
C GLN A 48 -7.76 6.71 2.29
N GLN A 49 -7.17 5.83 1.48
CA GLN A 49 -7.41 5.78 0.04
C GLN A 49 -8.54 4.80 -0.29
N PRO A 50 -9.29 5.01 -1.39
CA PRO A 50 -10.27 4.03 -1.86
C PRO A 50 -9.63 2.65 -2.05
N LEU A 51 -10.40 1.59 -1.72
CA LEU A 51 -9.97 0.23 -2.04
C LEU A 51 -9.73 0.07 -3.54
N PRO A 52 -8.68 -0.64 -3.96
CA PRO A 52 -8.41 -0.88 -5.38
C PRO A 52 -9.36 -1.94 -6.00
N TYR A 53 -10.28 -2.49 -5.24
CA TYR A 53 -11.24 -3.52 -5.65
C TYR A 53 -12.52 -3.46 -4.81
N ALA A 54 -13.60 -4.10 -5.29
CA ALA A 54 -14.86 -4.21 -4.56
C ALA A 54 -14.74 -5.13 -3.33
N TYR A 55 -15.62 -4.96 -2.33
CA TYR A 55 -15.58 -5.77 -1.10
C TYR A 55 -15.65 -7.29 -1.34
N ASN A 56 -16.36 -7.74 -2.37
CA ASN A 56 -16.49 -9.16 -2.73
C ASN A 56 -15.38 -9.67 -3.64
N ALA A 57 -14.42 -8.86 -4.03
CA ALA A 57 -13.40 -9.25 -5.02
C ALA A 57 -12.41 -10.31 -4.50
N LEU A 58 -12.33 -10.49 -3.19
CA LEU A 58 -11.43 -11.47 -2.56
C LEU A 58 -12.13 -12.80 -2.22
N GLU A 59 -13.41 -12.93 -2.55
CA GLU A 59 -14.13 -14.19 -2.33
C GLU A 59 -13.59 -15.31 -3.25
N PRO A 60 -13.62 -16.56 -2.80
CA PRO A 60 -14.15 -17.05 -1.52
C PRO A 60 -13.12 -17.01 -0.37
N VAL A 61 -11.98 -16.35 -0.52
CA VAL A 61 -10.89 -16.33 0.49
C VAL A 61 -11.23 -15.42 1.66
N ILE A 62 -11.57 -14.17 1.39
CA ILE A 62 -12.05 -13.21 2.40
C ILE A 62 -13.45 -12.77 1.96
N ASP A 63 -14.44 -12.89 2.84
CA ASP A 63 -15.81 -12.57 2.53
C ASP A 63 -16.06 -11.05 2.47
N ALA A 64 -17.10 -10.67 1.72
CA ALA A 64 -17.44 -9.27 1.49
C ALA A 64 -17.75 -8.52 2.79
N MET A 65 -18.40 -9.16 3.78
CA MET A 65 -18.72 -8.53 5.06
C MET A 65 -17.45 -8.25 5.87
N THR A 66 -16.51 -9.20 5.91
CA THR A 66 -15.19 -8.97 6.52
C THR A 66 -14.51 -7.76 5.87
N MET A 67 -14.46 -7.69 4.53
CA MET A 67 -13.82 -6.59 3.82
C MET A 67 -14.50 -5.24 4.08
N GLU A 68 -15.83 -5.20 4.08
CA GLU A 68 -16.59 -3.98 4.36
C GLU A 68 -16.30 -3.46 5.78
N ILE A 69 -16.42 -4.31 6.79
CA ILE A 69 -16.18 -3.93 8.20
C ILE A 69 -14.71 -3.55 8.41
N HIS A 70 -13.79 -4.35 7.88
CA HIS A 70 -12.36 -4.13 8.01
C HIS A 70 -11.93 -2.78 7.44
N TYR A 71 -12.39 -2.46 6.22
CA TYR A 71 -12.07 -1.18 5.58
C TYR A 71 -12.87 -0.01 6.16
N SER A 72 -14.20 -0.12 6.25
CA SER A 72 -15.07 1.02 6.56
C SER A 72 -15.15 1.34 8.06
N LYS A 73 -14.78 0.42 8.95
CA LYS A 73 -14.83 0.59 10.40
C LYS A 73 -13.43 0.58 11.03
N HIS A 74 -12.66 -0.51 10.86
CA HIS A 74 -11.35 -0.61 11.50
C HIS A 74 -10.32 0.33 10.86
N ALA A 75 -10.07 0.22 9.55
CA ALA A 75 -9.09 1.06 8.86
C ALA A 75 -9.48 2.53 8.89
N SER A 76 -10.75 2.87 8.70
CA SER A 76 -11.24 4.26 8.77
C SER A 76 -11.04 4.87 10.15
N ALA A 77 -11.20 4.09 11.23
CA ALA A 77 -10.94 4.56 12.59
C ALA A 77 -9.45 4.89 12.80
N TYR A 78 -8.54 4.05 12.28
CA TYR A 78 -7.10 4.36 12.33
C TYR A 78 -6.77 5.65 11.59
N ALA A 79 -7.29 5.85 10.38
CA ALA A 79 -7.05 7.07 9.61
C ALA A 79 -7.58 8.32 10.33
N LYS A 80 -8.80 8.27 10.88
CA LYS A 80 -9.38 9.37 11.66
C LYS A 80 -8.56 9.68 12.90
N ASN A 81 -8.21 8.67 13.68
CA ASN A 81 -7.44 8.85 14.92
C ASN A 81 -6.00 9.31 14.65
N LEU A 82 -5.42 8.92 13.49
CA LEU A 82 -4.13 9.43 13.02
C LEU A 82 -4.23 10.93 12.74
N ALA A 83 -5.28 11.40 12.05
CA ALA A 83 -5.48 12.82 11.78
C ALA A 83 -5.59 13.62 13.09
N ASP A 84 -6.29 13.09 14.10
CA ASP A 84 -6.37 13.70 15.42
C ASP A 84 -5.01 13.75 16.13
N ALA A 85 -4.19 12.70 16.02
CA ALA A 85 -2.85 12.65 16.60
C ALA A 85 -1.89 13.64 15.91
N VAL A 86 -1.91 13.67 14.56
CA VAL A 86 -1.15 14.63 13.74
C VAL A 86 -1.43 16.07 14.17
N LYS A 87 -2.70 16.41 14.34
CA LYS A 87 -3.12 17.74 14.81
C LYS A 87 -2.64 18.03 16.24
N ALA A 88 -2.83 17.08 17.15
CA ALA A 88 -2.45 17.24 18.56
C ALA A 88 -0.94 17.40 18.76
N GLU A 89 -0.13 16.75 17.93
CA GLU A 89 1.33 16.77 18.00
C GLU A 89 1.97 17.76 17.02
N ASN A 90 1.16 18.58 16.33
CA ASN A 90 1.60 19.61 15.38
C ASN A 90 2.54 19.08 14.28
N VAL A 91 2.26 17.89 13.73
CA VAL A 91 3.04 17.32 12.64
C VAL A 91 2.68 17.98 11.31
N ASP A 92 3.67 18.60 10.64
CA ASP A 92 3.50 19.14 9.28
C ASP A 92 3.59 17.99 8.24
N THR A 93 2.44 17.48 7.82
CA THR A 93 2.33 16.36 6.86
C THR A 93 2.84 16.68 5.46
N ASN A 94 3.08 17.95 5.14
CA ASN A 94 3.73 18.34 3.88
C ASN A 94 5.25 18.15 3.93
N LYS A 95 5.83 18.13 5.13
CA LYS A 95 7.27 17.96 5.34
C LYS A 95 7.67 16.58 5.84
N VAL A 96 6.78 15.94 6.59
CA VAL A 96 7.02 14.62 7.18
C VAL A 96 6.14 13.61 6.47
N SER A 97 6.72 12.70 5.68
CA SER A 97 5.98 11.61 5.07
C SER A 97 5.58 10.58 6.12
N LEU A 98 4.55 9.77 5.85
CA LEU A 98 4.10 8.73 6.78
C LEU A 98 5.22 7.71 7.07
N THR A 99 6.00 7.35 6.06
CA THR A 99 7.18 6.50 6.22
C THR A 99 8.25 7.15 7.12
N ALA A 100 8.49 8.45 6.97
CA ALA A 100 9.44 9.17 7.83
C ALA A 100 8.94 9.24 9.28
N LEU A 101 7.62 9.39 9.48
CA LEU A 101 7.00 9.34 10.80
C LEU A 101 7.19 7.96 11.44
N MET A 102 6.94 6.85 10.70
CA MET A 102 7.18 5.49 11.20
C MET A 102 8.63 5.27 11.62
N LYS A 103 9.59 5.73 10.83
CA LYS A 103 11.04 5.62 11.13
C LYS A 103 11.47 6.38 12.40
N ASN A 104 10.66 7.31 12.87
CA ASN A 104 10.92 8.14 14.05
C ASN A 104 9.83 7.98 15.13
N ILE A 105 9.10 6.87 15.12
CA ILE A 105 7.88 6.72 15.92
C ILE A 105 8.12 6.83 17.44
N ASN A 106 9.32 6.55 17.90
CA ASN A 106 9.71 6.72 19.30
C ASN A 106 9.66 8.18 19.80
N LYS A 107 9.56 9.16 18.89
CA LYS A 107 9.45 10.59 19.22
C LYS A 107 8.00 11.04 19.41
N TYR A 108 7.03 10.16 19.16
CA TYR A 108 5.62 10.46 19.15
C TYR A 108 4.86 9.65 20.21
N SER A 109 3.61 10.05 20.45
CA SER A 109 2.76 9.40 21.43
C SER A 109 2.38 7.96 21.04
N ALA A 110 1.91 7.18 22.03
CA ALA A 110 1.31 5.87 21.79
C ALA A 110 0.09 5.97 20.85
N LYS A 111 -0.68 7.07 20.89
CA LYS A 111 -1.79 7.33 19.98
C LYS A 111 -1.28 7.43 18.53
N MET A 112 -0.21 8.18 18.29
CA MET A 112 0.43 8.29 16.98
C MET A 112 0.97 6.92 16.51
N ARG A 113 1.69 6.18 17.36
CA ARG A 113 2.22 4.85 17.05
C ARG A 113 1.13 3.89 16.62
N ASN A 114 0.07 3.76 17.43
CA ASN A 114 -0.98 2.78 17.17
C ASN A 114 -1.81 3.14 15.93
N ASN A 115 -2.16 4.40 15.75
CA ASN A 115 -3.03 4.81 14.66
C ASN A 115 -2.25 5.08 13.36
N GLY A 116 -1.04 5.63 13.44
CA GLY A 116 -0.14 5.76 12.30
C GLY A 116 0.31 4.42 11.76
N GLY A 117 0.67 3.49 12.65
CA GLY A 117 0.98 2.12 12.28
C GLY A 117 -0.22 1.40 11.68
N GLY A 118 -1.39 1.50 12.33
CA GLY A 118 -2.63 0.90 11.84
C GLY A 118 -3.00 1.42 10.45
N HIS A 119 -2.95 2.71 10.24
CA HIS A 119 -3.23 3.31 8.94
C HIS A 119 -2.23 2.84 7.87
N TYR A 120 -0.91 2.91 8.15
CA TYR A 120 0.13 2.44 7.22
C TYR A 120 -0.07 0.96 6.86
N ASN A 121 -0.27 0.10 7.85
CA ASN A 121 -0.38 -1.35 7.67
C ASN A 121 -1.58 -1.71 6.79
N HIS A 122 -2.73 -1.03 6.97
CA HIS A 122 -3.93 -1.30 6.19
C HIS A 122 -3.80 -0.79 4.73
N GLU A 123 -3.27 0.42 4.50
CA GLU A 123 -2.99 0.91 3.14
C GLU A 123 -2.04 -0.04 2.39
N PHE A 124 -1.04 -0.56 3.08
CA PHE A 124 -0.12 -1.56 2.55
C PHE A 124 -0.83 -2.90 2.25
N PHE A 125 -1.70 -3.35 3.15
CA PHE A 125 -2.40 -4.63 3.05
C PHE A 125 -3.36 -4.66 1.86
N TRP A 126 -4.13 -3.60 1.66
CA TRP A 126 -5.05 -3.52 0.53
C TRP A 126 -4.35 -3.71 -0.82
N LYS A 127 -3.21 -3.09 -1.00
CA LYS A 127 -2.40 -3.22 -2.24
C LYS A 127 -1.69 -4.58 -2.36
N SER A 128 -1.55 -5.30 -1.25
CA SER A 128 -0.92 -6.61 -1.22
C SER A 128 -1.86 -7.74 -1.66
N MET A 129 -3.12 -7.43 -1.98
CA MET A 129 -4.13 -8.41 -2.36
C MET A 129 -4.76 -8.10 -3.72
N LYS A 130 -5.21 -9.13 -4.42
CA LYS A 130 -5.99 -9.07 -5.66
C LYS A 130 -6.97 -10.25 -5.72
N ALA A 131 -7.88 -10.25 -6.70
CA ALA A 131 -8.81 -11.36 -6.92
C ALA A 131 -8.08 -12.71 -6.88
N PRO A 132 -8.69 -13.75 -6.28
CA PRO A 132 -8.05 -15.05 -6.08
C PRO A 132 -7.74 -15.74 -7.40
N SER A 133 -6.62 -16.48 -7.41
CA SER A 133 -6.22 -17.35 -8.51
C SER A 133 -5.53 -18.59 -7.96
N ASP A 134 -5.88 -19.77 -8.49
CA ASP A 134 -5.22 -21.03 -8.10
C ASP A 134 -3.77 -21.12 -8.63
N ALA A 135 -3.47 -20.43 -9.75
CA ALA A 135 -2.13 -20.34 -10.32
C ALA A 135 -1.31 -19.18 -9.76
N ASN A 136 -1.71 -18.63 -8.59
CA ASN A 136 -1.08 -17.44 -8.01
C ASN A 136 0.32 -17.74 -7.47
N ALA A 137 1.35 -17.26 -8.14
CA ALA A 137 2.75 -17.48 -7.81
C ALA A 137 3.59 -16.20 -7.96
N PRO A 138 4.70 -16.06 -7.24
CA PRO A 138 5.62 -14.94 -7.42
C PRO A 138 6.30 -14.99 -8.79
N GLY A 139 6.62 -13.81 -9.36
CA GLY A 139 7.39 -13.66 -10.59
C GLY A 139 8.84 -14.18 -10.44
N ASN A 140 9.55 -14.25 -11.56
CA ASN A 140 10.88 -14.86 -11.59
C ASN A 140 11.90 -14.17 -10.67
N LYS A 141 11.95 -12.83 -10.66
CA LYS A 141 12.91 -12.05 -9.83
C LYS A 141 12.68 -12.34 -8.35
N LEU A 142 11.44 -12.26 -7.90
CA LEU A 142 11.09 -12.54 -6.51
C LEU A 142 11.32 -14.01 -6.15
N SER A 143 10.93 -14.96 -7.02
CA SER A 143 11.15 -16.40 -6.81
C SER A 143 12.62 -16.72 -6.58
N GLN A 144 13.53 -16.16 -7.39
CA GLN A 144 14.98 -16.38 -7.21
C GLN A 144 15.48 -15.89 -5.85
N LEU A 145 14.99 -14.73 -5.37
CA LEU A 145 15.35 -14.20 -4.06
C LEU A 145 14.75 -15.06 -2.92
N LEU A 146 13.52 -15.53 -3.08
CA LEU A 146 12.90 -16.43 -2.11
C LEU A 146 13.65 -17.77 -2.02
N ILE A 147 14.07 -18.33 -3.17
CA ILE A 147 14.88 -19.55 -3.21
C ILE A 147 16.26 -19.32 -2.58
N ARG A 148 16.91 -18.21 -2.89
CA ARG A 148 18.22 -17.84 -2.31
C ARG A 148 18.18 -17.79 -0.78
N ASP A 149 17.14 -17.17 -0.20
CA ASP A 149 17.12 -16.87 1.22
C ASP A 149 16.38 -17.92 2.06
N PHE A 150 15.46 -18.69 1.46
CA PHE A 150 14.62 -19.67 2.17
C PHE A 150 14.74 -21.11 1.62
N GLY A 151 15.47 -21.32 0.52
CA GLY A 151 15.66 -22.63 -0.11
C GLY A 151 14.61 -22.97 -1.17
N SER A 152 13.35 -22.58 -0.99
CA SER A 152 12.27 -22.72 -1.99
C SER A 152 11.13 -21.74 -1.70
N VAL A 153 10.24 -21.53 -2.67
CA VAL A 153 9.00 -20.75 -2.48
C VAL A 153 8.08 -21.42 -1.45
N ASP A 154 8.01 -22.73 -1.42
CA ASP A 154 7.20 -23.47 -0.43
C ASP A 154 7.80 -23.37 0.98
N ALA A 155 9.12 -23.46 1.11
CA ALA A 155 9.79 -23.25 2.39
C ALA A 155 9.57 -21.82 2.92
N PHE A 156 9.61 -20.82 2.03
CA PHE A 156 9.22 -19.45 2.36
C PHE A 156 7.77 -19.37 2.87
N LYS A 157 6.80 -19.94 2.13
CA LYS A 157 5.39 -19.92 2.53
C LYS A 157 5.17 -20.60 3.89
N ASN A 158 5.85 -21.70 4.15
CA ASN A 158 5.78 -22.41 5.42
C ASN A 158 6.33 -21.57 6.58
N GLN A 159 7.53 -20.98 6.42
CA GLN A 159 8.12 -20.12 7.45
C GLN A 159 7.27 -18.85 7.69
N PHE A 160 6.70 -18.26 6.65
CA PHE A 160 5.80 -17.12 6.78
C PHE A 160 4.50 -17.51 7.52
N ALA A 161 3.92 -18.67 7.18
CA ALA A 161 2.74 -19.21 7.85
C ALA A 161 3.03 -19.50 9.34
N ASP A 162 4.22 -19.99 9.67
CA ASP A 162 4.62 -20.22 11.06
C ASP A 162 4.78 -18.90 11.84
N ALA A 163 5.39 -17.86 11.23
CA ALA A 163 5.44 -16.54 11.86
C ALA A 163 4.05 -15.94 12.10
N ALA A 164 3.11 -16.13 11.16
CA ALA A 164 1.73 -15.67 11.25
C ALA A 164 0.93 -16.44 12.32
N LYS A 165 1.04 -17.77 12.35
CA LYS A 165 0.36 -18.64 13.34
C LYS A 165 0.85 -18.37 14.75
N ASN A 166 2.18 -18.26 14.92
CA ASN A 166 2.83 -18.12 16.23
C ASN A 166 2.78 -16.68 16.78
N ARG A 167 2.30 -15.70 16.01
CA ARG A 167 2.07 -14.36 16.54
C ARG A 167 0.99 -14.42 17.61
N PHE A 168 1.42 -14.35 18.87
CA PHE A 168 0.51 -14.34 20.01
C PHE A 168 -0.30 -13.06 20.05
N GLY A 169 -1.63 -13.19 20.14
CA GLY A 169 -2.55 -12.05 20.13
C GLY A 169 -2.66 -11.39 18.75
N SER A 170 -2.91 -10.09 18.76
CA SER A 170 -3.04 -9.25 17.57
C SER A 170 -1.68 -8.84 17.03
N GLY A 171 -1.58 -8.73 15.71
CA GLY A 171 -0.36 -8.28 15.05
C GLY A 171 -0.32 -8.61 13.58
N TRP A 172 0.88 -8.61 13.01
CA TRP A 172 1.14 -8.78 11.60
C TRP A 172 2.30 -9.73 11.36
N ALA A 173 2.23 -10.51 10.29
CA ALA A 173 3.37 -11.25 9.75
C ALA A 173 3.92 -10.54 8.52
N TRP A 174 5.25 -10.54 8.36
CA TRP A 174 5.92 -9.75 7.33
C TRP A 174 6.99 -10.55 6.59
N LEU A 175 7.09 -10.30 5.27
CA LEU A 175 8.30 -10.49 4.49
C LEU A 175 8.96 -9.12 4.34
N VAL A 176 10.23 -9.03 4.68
CA VAL A 176 11.00 -7.78 4.74
C VAL A 176 12.28 -7.92 3.94
N LYS A 177 12.69 -6.88 3.23
CA LYS A 177 14.03 -6.74 2.66
C LYS A 177 14.90 -5.96 3.63
N SER A 178 15.95 -6.59 4.15
CA SER A 178 16.93 -5.93 5.02
C SER A 178 17.79 -4.93 4.24
N ASN A 179 18.57 -4.11 4.97
CA ASN A 179 19.51 -3.15 4.35
C ASN A 179 20.61 -3.85 3.54
N GLU A 180 20.95 -5.09 3.89
CA GLU A 180 21.93 -5.94 3.19
C GLU A 180 21.30 -6.64 1.96
N GLY A 181 20.01 -6.39 1.67
CA GLY A 181 19.31 -6.99 0.55
C GLY A 181 18.84 -8.44 0.77
N LYS A 182 18.91 -8.93 2.01
CA LYS A 182 18.43 -10.25 2.40
C LYS A 182 16.93 -10.20 2.70
N LEU A 183 16.18 -11.23 2.31
CA LEU A 183 14.78 -11.39 2.69
C LEU A 183 14.68 -12.04 4.06
N ILE A 184 13.85 -11.46 4.92
CA ILE A 184 13.66 -11.90 6.31
C ILE A 184 12.16 -12.03 6.58
N ILE A 185 11.78 -13.06 7.32
CA ILE A 185 10.42 -13.25 7.82
C ILE A 185 10.39 -12.93 9.31
N GLY A 186 9.32 -12.30 9.76
CA GLY A 186 9.07 -12.06 11.17
C GLY A 186 7.64 -11.60 11.42
N SER A 187 7.34 -11.27 12.65
CA SER A 187 6.03 -10.73 13.04
C SER A 187 6.19 -9.57 14.02
N THR A 188 5.22 -8.66 14.00
CA THR A 188 5.16 -7.50 14.90
C THR A 188 3.85 -7.50 15.70
N PRO A 189 3.86 -7.02 16.96
CA PRO A 189 2.65 -6.94 17.78
C PRO A 189 1.79 -5.75 17.37
N ASN A 190 0.50 -5.86 17.63
CA ASN A 190 -0.48 -4.79 17.47
C ASN A 190 -0.40 -4.15 16.08
N GLN A 191 -0.15 -2.82 16.01
CA GLN A 191 0.00 -2.10 14.75
C GLN A 191 1.45 -1.68 14.46
N ASP A 192 2.42 -2.26 15.15
CA ASP A 192 3.83 -2.06 14.81
C ASP A 192 4.16 -2.66 13.44
N ASN A 193 5.17 -2.09 12.79
CA ASN A 193 5.64 -2.56 11.50
C ASN A 193 7.17 -2.45 11.36
N PRO A 194 7.76 -3.09 10.34
CA PRO A 194 9.23 -3.15 10.16
C PRO A 194 9.92 -1.80 9.92
N LEU A 195 9.18 -0.74 9.58
CA LEU A 195 9.72 0.60 9.41
C LEU A 195 9.98 1.31 10.74
N MET A 196 9.26 0.92 11.78
CA MET A 196 9.34 1.58 13.08
C MET A 196 10.71 1.36 13.73
N ASN A 197 11.33 2.45 14.21
CA ASN A 197 12.62 2.38 14.88
C ASN A 197 12.59 1.64 16.22
N ILE A 198 11.41 1.33 16.74
CA ILE A 198 11.17 0.53 17.95
C ILE A 198 10.91 -0.96 17.67
N SER A 199 10.71 -1.34 16.38
CA SER A 199 10.46 -2.75 16.01
C SER A 199 11.76 -3.56 16.07
N ASP A 200 11.70 -4.81 16.50
CA ASP A 200 12.84 -5.74 16.42
C ASP A 200 13.07 -6.22 14.99
N LEU A 201 12.00 -6.35 14.21
CA LEU A 201 12.07 -6.66 12.78
C LEU A 201 12.31 -5.38 11.98
N LYS A 202 13.44 -5.26 11.31
CA LYS A 202 13.85 -4.06 10.57
C LYS A 202 13.96 -4.31 9.08
N GLY A 203 13.56 -3.31 8.29
CA GLY A 203 13.78 -3.26 6.84
C GLY A 203 12.56 -2.77 6.06
N ALA A 204 12.64 -2.84 4.73
CA ALA A 204 11.55 -2.47 3.86
C ALA A 204 10.51 -3.60 3.80
N PRO A 205 9.24 -3.38 4.18
CA PRO A 205 8.20 -4.38 4.07
C PRO A 205 7.89 -4.66 2.59
N LEU A 206 7.85 -5.94 2.22
CA LEU A 206 7.49 -6.41 0.88
C LEU A 206 6.10 -7.03 0.86
N LEU A 207 5.77 -7.81 1.90
CA LEU A 207 4.47 -8.47 2.07
C LEU A 207 4.08 -8.40 3.54
N GLY A 208 2.81 -8.12 3.82
CA GLY A 208 2.25 -8.08 5.17
C GLY A 208 0.93 -8.82 5.23
N LEU A 209 0.72 -9.61 6.27
CA LEU A 209 -0.53 -10.30 6.56
C LEU A 209 -1.06 -9.84 7.90
N ASP A 210 -2.28 -9.34 7.91
CA ASP A 210 -3.02 -9.03 9.13
C ASP A 210 -3.47 -10.31 9.82
N VAL A 211 -3.04 -10.51 11.07
CA VAL A 211 -3.47 -11.62 11.91
C VAL A 211 -4.25 -11.16 13.14
N TRP A 212 -4.72 -9.93 13.15
CA TRP A 212 -5.80 -9.51 14.03
C TRP A 212 -7.05 -10.31 13.74
N GLU A 213 -7.84 -10.66 14.75
CA GLU A 213 -9.04 -11.48 14.55
C GLU A 213 -10.07 -10.82 13.64
N HIS A 214 -10.18 -9.50 13.64
CA HIS A 214 -11.10 -8.78 12.77
C HIS A 214 -10.83 -9.03 11.26
N ALA A 215 -9.62 -9.44 10.89
CA ALA A 215 -9.27 -9.72 9.50
C ALA A 215 -9.84 -11.04 8.97
N TYR A 216 -10.24 -11.97 9.88
CA TYR A 216 -10.62 -13.32 9.46
C TYR A 216 -11.75 -13.96 10.25
N TYR A 217 -12.15 -13.41 11.41
CA TYR A 217 -13.00 -14.13 12.38
C TYR A 217 -14.39 -14.44 11.84
N LEU A 218 -15.02 -13.59 11.05
CA LEU A 218 -16.35 -13.83 10.51
C LEU A 218 -16.43 -15.12 9.67
N LYS A 219 -15.37 -15.40 8.90
CA LYS A 219 -15.31 -16.57 8.03
C LYS A 219 -14.61 -17.78 8.67
N TYR A 220 -13.54 -17.55 9.38
CA TYR A 220 -12.66 -18.62 9.86
C TYR A 220 -12.76 -18.87 11.37
N GLN A 221 -13.40 -18.00 12.14
CA GLN A 221 -13.47 -18.03 13.60
C GLN A 221 -12.06 -18.19 14.20
N ASN A 222 -11.84 -19.19 15.06
CA ASN A 222 -10.54 -19.46 15.67
C ASN A 222 -9.52 -20.17 14.74
N ARG A 223 -9.90 -20.45 13.49
CA ARG A 223 -9.06 -21.22 12.55
C ARG A 223 -8.12 -20.31 11.76
N ARG A 224 -7.25 -19.57 12.49
CA ARG A 224 -6.25 -18.69 11.88
C ARG A 224 -5.40 -19.40 10.83
N ALA A 225 -5.04 -20.66 11.05
CA ALA A 225 -4.25 -21.46 10.12
C ALA A 225 -4.92 -21.63 8.75
N ASP A 226 -6.26 -21.82 8.73
CA ASP A 226 -7.02 -21.96 7.49
C ASP A 226 -7.06 -20.64 6.71
N TYR A 227 -7.23 -19.51 7.42
CA TYR A 227 -7.14 -18.17 6.83
C TYR A 227 -5.77 -17.93 6.18
N ILE A 228 -4.68 -18.22 6.89
CA ILE A 228 -3.31 -18.06 6.38
C ILE A 228 -3.11 -18.91 5.11
N THR A 229 -3.59 -20.17 5.13
CA THR A 229 -3.48 -21.09 4.00
C THR A 229 -4.27 -20.58 2.78
N ALA A 230 -5.50 -20.11 2.99
CA ALA A 230 -6.35 -19.61 1.92
C ALA A 230 -5.83 -18.28 1.34
N TRP A 231 -5.23 -17.42 2.18
CA TRP A 231 -4.77 -16.08 1.81
C TRP A 231 -3.75 -16.05 0.66
N TRP A 232 -2.93 -17.09 0.49
CA TRP A 232 -1.97 -17.18 -0.61
C TRP A 232 -2.62 -17.06 -1.99
N LYS A 233 -3.91 -17.41 -2.13
CA LYS A 233 -4.64 -17.29 -3.40
C LYS A 233 -4.92 -15.84 -3.80
N VAL A 234 -4.94 -14.91 -2.84
CA VAL A 234 -5.24 -13.49 -3.09
C VAL A 234 -4.01 -12.59 -3.01
N VAL A 235 -2.82 -13.11 -2.74
CA VAL A 235 -1.59 -12.30 -2.70
C VAL A 235 -1.34 -11.65 -4.06
N ASN A 236 -1.15 -10.35 -4.07
CA ASN A 236 -0.74 -9.59 -5.25
C ASN A 236 0.79 -9.63 -5.40
N TRP A 237 1.30 -10.69 -6.00
CA TRP A 237 2.74 -10.88 -6.20
C TRP A 237 3.39 -9.78 -7.03
N ASP A 238 2.65 -9.15 -7.94
CA ASP A 238 3.16 -8.04 -8.75
C ASP A 238 3.50 -6.84 -7.86
N SER A 239 2.63 -6.54 -6.88
CA SER A 239 2.90 -5.50 -5.88
C SER A 239 4.09 -5.85 -4.98
N VAL A 240 4.23 -7.13 -4.59
CA VAL A 240 5.38 -7.59 -3.79
C VAL A 240 6.68 -7.43 -4.57
N GLU A 241 6.69 -7.81 -5.85
CA GLU A 241 7.88 -7.68 -6.71
C GLU A 241 8.22 -6.22 -6.99
N ALA A 242 7.23 -5.36 -7.20
CA ALA A 242 7.43 -3.92 -7.36
C ALA A 242 8.11 -3.26 -6.15
N ARG A 243 7.81 -3.72 -4.94
CA ARG A 243 8.44 -3.23 -3.69
C ARG A 243 9.89 -3.67 -3.51
N LEU A 244 10.39 -4.63 -4.28
CA LEU A 244 11.82 -4.99 -4.24
C LEU A 244 12.72 -3.81 -4.66
N GLY A 245 12.17 -2.89 -5.45
CA GLY A 245 12.96 -1.85 -6.11
C GLY A 245 13.82 -2.41 -7.25
N ASN A 246 14.50 -1.52 -7.93
CA ASN A 246 15.47 -1.88 -8.96
C ASN A 246 16.79 -2.31 -8.33
#